data_1e5e60104cfc1723392be229d25dbd63
#
_entry.id   1e5e60104cfc1723392be229d25dbd63
#
_cell.length_a   1.000
_cell.length_b   1.000
_cell.length_c   1.000
_cell.angle_alpha   90.00
_cell.angle_beta   90.00
_cell.angle_gamma   90.00
#
_symmetry.space_group_name_H-M   'P 1'
#
loop_
_entity.id
_entity.type
_entity.pdbx_description
1 polymer ?
#
loop_
_entity_poly.entity_id
_entity_poly.type
_entity_poly.pdbx_seq_one_letter_code
_entity_poly.pdbx_strand_id
1 'polypeptide(L)'
;QGIAARTLDRLPSLAQESLVKVLGYPYQYPELDPLIKCMMAVQLKQGNRGFIGADVIRARKSFDLQMQSIKSKPTPVKQVEDIRLPLHSGTIFARHYHPAPSKKLPMIVFYHGGGFVVGGLESHDEVCRLLAVYAKAQVLSVDYPLAPETSPMKLIQTCEDALAWVYQNRKQFKILKNRISVAGDSAGGNISAVV
;
A
#
# COMPACT_ATOMS: atom_id res chain seq x y z
N GLN A 1 -17.14 7.85 4.34
CA GLN A 1 -16.60 6.60 4.96
C GLN A 1 -15.43 6.89 5.91
N GLY A 2 -14.47 7.73 5.56
CA GLY A 2 -13.35 8.08 6.45
C GLY A 2 -13.77 8.79 7.76
N ILE A 3 -14.83 9.58 7.73
CA ILE A 3 -15.40 10.20 8.93
C ILE A 3 -16.00 9.10 9.84
N ALA A 4 -16.69 8.12 9.28
CA ALA A 4 -17.29 7.03 10.03
C ALA A 4 -16.23 6.16 10.74
N ALA A 5 -15.14 5.80 10.10
CA ALA A 5 -14.05 5.03 10.70
C ALA A 5 -13.39 5.78 11.87
N ARG A 6 -13.11 7.08 11.71
CA ARG A 6 -12.54 7.93 12.77
C ARG A 6 -13.51 8.17 13.94
N THR A 7 -14.81 8.21 13.65
CA THR A 7 -15.84 8.35 14.68
C THR A 7 -15.97 7.06 15.47
N LEU A 8 -15.92 5.92 14.80
CA LEU A 8 -15.96 4.59 15.43
C LEU A 8 -14.73 4.35 16.33
N ASP A 9 -13.54 4.75 15.89
CA ASP A 9 -12.30 4.62 16.66
C ASP A 9 -12.35 5.41 18.00
N ARG A 10 -13.10 6.51 18.03
CA ARG A 10 -13.27 7.33 19.25
C ARG A 10 -14.31 6.80 20.23
N LEU A 11 -15.10 5.81 19.85
CA LEU A 11 -16.10 5.23 20.73
C LEU A 11 -15.45 4.25 21.72
N PRO A 12 -15.92 4.19 22.97
CA PRO A 12 -15.53 3.14 23.90
C PRO A 12 -15.85 1.75 23.35
N SER A 13 -15.03 0.75 23.68
CA SER A 13 -15.18 -0.63 23.17
C SER A 13 -16.58 -1.21 23.41
N LEU A 14 -17.22 -0.92 24.54
CA LEU A 14 -18.60 -1.34 24.82
C LEU A 14 -19.62 -0.74 23.86
N ALA A 15 -19.42 0.51 23.44
CA ALA A 15 -20.29 1.14 22.45
C ALA A 15 -20.08 0.56 21.06
N GLN A 16 -18.82 0.23 20.71
CA GLN A 16 -18.49 -0.46 19.46
C GLN A 16 -19.13 -1.85 19.43
N GLU A 17 -19.05 -2.63 20.50
CA GLU A 17 -19.70 -3.95 20.61
C GLU A 17 -21.23 -3.87 20.50
N SER A 18 -21.84 -2.86 21.14
CA SER A 18 -23.27 -2.63 21.01
C SER A 18 -23.67 -2.33 19.58
N LEU A 19 -22.88 -1.52 18.87
CA LEU A 19 -23.09 -1.21 17.46
C LEU A 19 -22.95 -2.48 16.57
N VAL A 20 -21.98 -3.35 16.86
CA VAL A 20 -21.80 -4.63 16.15
C VAL A 20 -23.05 -5.49 16.26
N LYS A 21 -23.66 -5.56 17.46
CA LYS A 21 -24.92 -6.30 17.67
C LYS A 21 -26.08 -5.73 16.84
N VAL A 22 -26.24 -4.40 16.85
CA VAL A 22 -27.27 -3.70 16.05
C VAL A 22 -27.06 -3.89 14.55
N LEU A 23 -25.81 -3.91 14.09
CA LEU A 23 -25.47 -4.16 12.68
C LEU A 23 -25.67 -5.60 12.24
N GLY A 24 -25.82 -6.54 13.18
CA GLY A 24 -26.10 -7.94 12.87
C GLY A 24 -24.91 -8.68 12.28
N TYR A 25 -23.68 -8.36 12.68
CA TYR A 25 -22.47 -9.07 12.27
C TYR A 25 -22.48 -10.51 12.81
N PRO A 26 -22.29 -11.53 11.99
CA PRO A 26 -22.24 -12.91 12.48
C PRO A 26 -20.98 -13.13 13.31
N TYR A 27 -21.14 -13.47 14.58
CA TYR A 27 -20.06 -13.67 15.55
C TYR A 27 -19.27 -14.95 15.29
N GLN A 28 -18.54 -15.02 14.20
CA GLN A 28 -17.63 -16.14 13.93
C GLN A 28 -16.26 -15.99 14.62
N TYR A 29 -15.92 -14.78 15.05
CA TYR A 29 -14.60 -14.45 15.62
C TYR A 29 -14.76 -13.55 16.85
N PRO A 30 -15.10 -14.11 18.02
CA PRO A 30 -15.35 -13.33 19.24
C PRO A 30 -14.12 -12.57 19.74
N GLU A 31 -12.91 -13.07 19.45
CA GLU A 31 -11.61 -12.49 19.83
C GLU A 31 -11.19 -11.27 19.02
N LEU A 32 -11.87 -10.95 17.92
CA LEU A 32 -11.54 -9.77 17.12
C LEU A 32 -11.81 -8.49 17.91
N ASP A 33 -10.94 -7.51 17.67
CA ASP A 33 -11.12 -6.15 18.18
C ASP A 33 -12.50 -5.58 17.81
N PRO A 34 -13.21 -4.92 18.73
CA PRO A 34 -14.55 -4.36 18.48
C PRO A 34 -14.61 -3.38 17.31
N LEU A 35 -13.56 -2.56 17.10
CA LEU A 35 -13.48 -1.65 15.95
C LEU A 35 -13.44 -2.43 14.63
N ILE A 36 -12.64 -3.49 14.56
CA ILE A 36 -12.56 -4.36 13.38
C ILE A 36 -13.90 -5.00 13.08
N LYS A 37 -14.59 -5.54 14.11
CA LYS A 37 -15.97 -6.07 13.97
C LYS A 37 -16.93 -5.02 13.42
N CYS A 38 -16.89 -3.79 13.93
CA CYS A 38 -17.71 -2.69 13.42
C CYS A 38 -17.45 -2.39 11.94
N MET A 39 -16.18 -2.29 11.55
CA MET A 39 -15.80 -2.03 10.17
C MET A 39 -16.29 -3.13 9.23
N MET A 40 -16.12 -4.40 9.63
CA MET A 40 -16.61 -5.55 8.86
C MET A 40 -18.15 -5.57 8.77
N ALA A 41 -18.86 -5.28 9.87
CA ALA A 41 -20.31 -5.22 9.88
C ALA A 41 -20.86 -4.14 8.94
N VAL A 42 -20.24 -2.96 8.92
CA VAL A 42 -20.60 -1.87 8.00
C VAL A 42 -20.36 -2.28 6.55
N GLN A 43 -19.22 -2.91 6.25
CA GLN A 43 -18.91 -3.39 4.89
C GLN A 43 -19.92 -4.43 4.40
N LEU A 44 -20.29 -5.39 5.24
CA LEU A 44 -21.28 -6.42 4.92
C LEU A 44 -22.66 -5.82 4.63
N LYS A 45 -23.10 -4.86 5.46
CA LYS A 45 -24.39 -4.15 5.23
C LYS A 45 -24.40 -3.35 3.94
N GLN A 46 -23.29 -2.82 3.52
CA GLN A 46 -23.15 -2.11 2.25
C GLN A 46 -23.10 -3.04 1.04
N GLY A 47 -23.20 -4.37 1.25
CA GLY A 47 -23.08 -5.37 0.18
C GLY A 47 -21.68 -5.45 -0.40
N ASN A 48 -20.71 -4.85 0.28
CA ASN A 48 -19.32 -4.85 -0.17
C ASN A 48 -18.67 -6.20 0.19
N ARG A 49 -18.68 -7.12 -0.77
CA ARG A 49 -18.06 -8.45 -0.67
C ARG A 49 -16.56 -8.43 -1.01
N GLY A 50 -15.92 -7.24 -0.98
CA GLY A 50 -14.54 -7.08 -1.43
C GLY A 50 -14.43 -7.08 -2.95
N PHE A 51 -13.25 -7.44 -3.45
CA PHE A 51 -12.95 -7.44 -4.89
C PHE A 51 -13.38 -8.72 -5.61
N ILE A 52 -13.89 -9.71 -4.89
CA ILE A 52 -14.25 -11.03 -5.45
C ILE A 52 -15.49 -10.89 -6.32
N GLY A 53 -15.38 -11.25 -7.61
CA GLY A 53 -16.48 -11.25 -8.56
C GLY A 53 -16.81 -9.88 -9.19
N ALA A 54 -16.10 -8.82 -8.85
CA ALA A 54 -16.22 -7.54 -9.55
C ALA A 54 -15.41 -7.56 -10.86
N ASP A 55 -15.90 -6.84 -11.87
CA ASP A 55 -15.03 -6.54 -13.00
C ASP A 55 -13.84 -5.66 -12.56
N VAL A 56 -12.72 -5.76 -13.27
CA VAL A 56 -11.46 -5.11 -12.90
C VAL A 56 -11.59 -3.59 -12.78
N ILE A 57 -12.33 -2.97 -13.68
CA ILE A 57 -12.50 -1.50 -13.69
C ILE A 57 -13.25 -1.06 -12.45
N ARG A 58 -14.33 -1.75 -12.11
CA ARG A 58 -15.10 -1.46 -10.89
C ARG A 58 -14.31 -1.75 -9.62
N ALA A 59 -13.53 -2.84 -9.60
CA ALA A 59 -12.68 -3.19 -8.47
C ALA A 59 -11.65 -2.08 -8.20
N ARG A 60 -10.95 -1.59 -9.23
CA ARG A 60 -9.98 -0.50 -9.13
C ARG A 60 -10.64 0.79 -8.64
N LYS A 61 -11.74 1.19 -9.27
CA LYS A 61 -12.48 2.40 -8.87
C LYS A 61 -12.97 2.32 -7.43
N SER A 62 -13.49 1.16 -7.02
CA SER A 62 -13.96 0.96 -5.64
C SER A 62 -12.82 1.05 -4.64
N PHE A 63 -11.67 0.44 -4.96
CA PHE A 63 -10.48 0.49 -4.13
C PHE A 63 -9.95 1.92 -3.98
N ASP A 64 -9.83 2.65 -5.08
CA ASP A 64 -9.37 4.04 -5.07
C ASP A 64 -10.29 4.94 -4.24
N LEU A 65 -11.61 4.79 -4.37
CA LEU A 65 -12.58 5.51 -3.55
C LEU A 65 -12.46 5.17 -2.06
N GLN A 66 -12.23 3.90 -1.72
CA GLN A 66 -11.99 3.48 -0.34
C GLN A 66 -10.71 4.13 0.21
N MET A 67 -9.61 4.06 -0.52
CA MET A 67 -8.35 4.66 -0.10
C MET A 67 -8.45 6.18 0.04
N GLN A 68 -9.12 6.85 -0.88
CA GLN A 68 -9.40 8.29 -0.77
C GLN A 68 -10.24 8.63 0.46
N SER A 69 -11.20 7.79 0.81
CA SER A 69 -12.11 8.04 1.95
C SER A 69 -11.41 7.97 3.31
N ILE A 70 -10.31 7.23 3.41
CA ILE A 70 -9.50 7.11 4.63
C ILE A 70 -8.25 8.00 4.62
N LYS A 71 -8.00 8.71 3.49
CA LYS A 71 -6.84 9.62 3.38
C LYS A 71 -6.85 10.65 4.51
N SER A 72 -5.74 10.72 5.23
CA SER A 72 -5.45 11.74 6.22
C SER A 72 -4.57 12.83 5.60
N LYS A 73 -4.25 13.87 6.40
CA LYS A 73 -3.19 14.81 6.01
C LYS A 73 -1.88 14.03 5.83
N PRO A 74 -1.22 14.13 4.67
CA PRO A 74 -0.01 13.36 4.41
C PRO A 74 1.10 13.65 5.43
N THR A 75 1.77 12.61 5.88
CA THR A 75 2.99 12.75 6.72
C THR A 75 4.04 13.53 5.94
N PRO A 76 4.58 14.63 6.52
CA PRO A 76 5.57 15.45 5.82
C PRO A 76 6.87 14.68 5.56
N VAL A 77 7.26 14.60 4.28
CA VAL A 77 8.57 14.09 3.85
C VAL A 77 9.25 15.18 3.05
N LYS A 78 10.53 15.40 3.26
CA LYS A 78 11.25 16.57 2.70
C LYS A 78 11.28 16.59 1.16
N GLN A 79 11.37 15.42 0.54
CA GLN A 79 11.35 15.29 -0.91
C GLN A 79 10.48 14.09 -1.27
N VAL A 80 9.52 14.32 -2.17
CA VAL A 80 8.68 13.29 -2.78
C VAL A 80 8.59 13.62 -4.26
N GLU A 81 8.98 12.70 -5.11
CA GLU A 81 9.02 12.91 -6.55
C GLU A 81 8.64 11.64 -7.31
N ASP A 82 7.89 11.81 -8.38
CA ASP A 82 7.58 10.72 -9.32
C ASP A 82 8.69 10.64 -10.36
N ILE A 83 9.29 9.47 -10.50
CA ILE A 83 10.41 9.21 -11.41
C ILE A 83 10.08 8.11 -12.39
N ARG A 84 10.74 8.11 -13.54
CA ARG A 84 10.64 7.04 -14.53
C ARG A 84 11.81 6.07 -14.34
N LEU A 85 11.49 4.79 -14.30
CA LEU A 85 12.46 3.72 -14.27
C LEU A 85 12.53 3.09 -15.67
N PRO A 86 13.60 3.33 -16.44
CA PRO A 86 13.84 2.66 -17.72
C PRO A 86 14.36 1.26 -17.44
N LEU A 87 13.46 0.30 -17.35
CA LEU A 87 13.78 -1.10 -17.06
C LEU A 87 13.96 -1.89 -18.35
N HIS A 88 14.58 -3.08 -18.26
CA HIS A 88 14.67 -4.01 -19.38
C HIS A 88 13.27 -4.47 -19.85
N SER A 89 12.36 -4.68 -18.91
CA SER A 89 10.95 -5.05 -19.16
C SER A 89 10.08 -3.92 -19.70
N GLY A 90 10.59 -2.69 -19.77
CA GLY A 90 9.86 -1.49 -20.19
C GLY A 90 9.98 -0.35 -19.20
N THR A 91 9.50 0.85 -19.58
CA THR A 91 9.51 2.00 -18.66
C THR A 91 8.29 1.99 -17.76
N ILE A 92 8.51 2.10 -16.46
CA ILE A 92 7.44 2.24 -15.45
C ILE A 92 7.65 3.50 -14.63
N PHE A 93 6.66 3.87 -13.82
CA PHE A 93 6.78 4.94 -12.83
C PHE A 93 7.13 4.38 -11.46
N ALA A 94 7.73 5.22 -10.63
CA ALA A 94 7.93 4.97 -9.21
C ALA A 94 7.88 6.31 -8.47
N ARG A 95 7.49 6.30 -7.20
CA ARG A 95 7.54 7.48 -6.33
C ARG A 95 8.66 7.32 -5.31
N HIS A 96 9.58 8.27 -5.34
CA HIS A 96 10.73 8.33 -4.44
C HIS A 96 10.46 9.27 -3.28
N TYR A 97 10.62 8.77 -2.07
CA TYR A 97 10.48 9.52 -0.82
C TYR A 97 11.84 9.62 -0.14
N HIS A 98 12.28 10.84 0.14
CA HIS A 98 13.57 11.08 0.80
C HIS A 98 13.40 11.99 2.03
N PRO A 99 13.49 11.46 3.25
CA PRO A 99 13.26 12.26 4.47
C PRO A 99 14.39 13.24 4.79
N ALA A 100 15.59 13.05 4.22
CA ALA A 100 16.74 13.93 4.44
C ALA A 100 17.69 13.97 3.21
N PRO A 101 17.35 14.72 2.12
CA PRO A 101 18.04 14.66 0.81
C PRO A 101 19.54 14.97 0.83
N SER A 102 20.01 15.68 1.85
CA SER A 102 21.43 15.95 2.03
C SER A 102 22.25 14.77 2.57
N LYS A 103 21.59 13.71 3.06
CA LYS A 103 22.23 12.56 3.72
C LYS A 103 22.21 11.33 2.82
N LYS A 104 23.20 10.47 2.99
CA LYS A 104 23.14 9.08 2.51
C LYS A 104 22.25 8.27 3.45
N LEU A 105 21.26 7.58 2.93
CA LEU A 105 20.32 6.77 3.72
C LEU A 105 20.18 5.37 3.12
N PRO A 106 19.69 4.38 3.90
CA PRO A 106 19.23 3.11 3.36
C PRO A 106 18.10 3.35 2.36
N MET A 107 17.83 2.37 1.49
CA MET A 107 16.71 2.37 0.55
C MET A 107 15.79 1.18 0.84
N ILE A 108 14.49 1.44 0.88
CA ILE A 108 13.44 0.44 0.87
C ILE A 108 12.77 0.50 -0.50
N VAL A 109 12.83 -0.58 -1.28
CA VAL A 109 12.02 -0.74 -2.48
C VAL A 109 10.69 -1.33 -2.06
N PHE A 110 9.61 -0.58 -2.25
CA PHE A 110 8.28 -0.93 -1.76
C PHE A 110 7.37 -1.35 -2.91
N TYR A 111 6.75 -2.51 -2.74
CA TYR A 111 5.74 -3.05 -3.65
C TYR A 111 4.39 -3.03 -2.95
N HIS A 112 3.42 -2.35 -3.55
CA HIS A 112 2.10 -2.20 -2.94
C HIS A 112 1.26 -3.48 -2.97
N GLY A 113 0.33 -3.62 -2.04
CA GLY A 113 -0.69 -4.66 -2.04
C GLY A 113 -1.83 -4.38 -3.02
N GLY A 114 -2.81 -5.27 -3.03
CA GLY A 114 -4.01 -5.15 -3.88
C GLY A 114 -4.27 -6.35 -4.76
N GLY A 115 -3.81 -7.55 -4.34
CA GLY A 115 -4.08 -8.81 -5.05
C GLY A 115 -3.55 -8.84 -6.48
N PHE A 116 -2.52 -8.06 -6.79
CA PHE A 116 -1.94 -7.86 -8.13
C PHE A 116 -2.86 -7.16 -9.14
N VAL A 117 -4.06 -6.76 -8.75
CA VAL A 117 -5.13 -6.24 -9.65
C VAL A 117 -5.45 -4.79 -9.37
N VAL A 118 -5.35 -4.35 -8.13
CA VAL A 118 -5.64 -2.99 -7.67
C VAL A 118 -4.46 -2.40 -6.91
N GLY A 119 -4.53 -1.13 -6.57
CA GLY A 119 -3.47 -0.41 -5.86
C GLY A 119 -2.56 0.36 -6.81
N GLY A 120 -1.64 1.13 -6.22
CA GLY A 120 -0.70 1.99 -6.93
C GLY A 120 -0.08 3.02 -6.00
N LEU A 121 0.62 3.99 -6.56
CA LEU A 121 1.35 5.02 -5.81
C LEU A 121 0.45 5.81 -4.84
N GLU A 122 -0.77 6.16 -5.29
CA GLU A 122 -1.69 6.98 -4.49
C GLU A 122 -2.31 6.23 -3.31
N SER A 123 -2.59 4.95 -3.46
CA SER A 123 -3.22 4.15 -2.41
C SER A 123 -2.27 3.84 -1.26
N HIS A 124 -0.96 3.82 -1.52
CA HIS A 124 0.07 3.48 -0.53
C HIS A 124 1.01 4.66 -0.20
N ASP A 125 0.66 5.88 -0.64
CA ASP A 125 1.46 7.09 -0.41
C ASP A 125 1.77 7.31 1.08
N GLU A 126 0.75 7.23 1.94
CA GLU A 126 0.94 7.46 3.38
C GLU A 126 1.80 6.39 4.04
N VAL A 127 1.64 5.13 3.66
CA VAL A 127 2.47 4.02 4.15
C VAL A 127 3.94 4.27 3.82
N CYS A 128 4.24 4.66 2.58
CA CYS A 128 5.60 4.97 2.13
C CYS A 128 6.19 6.19 2.85
N ARG A 129 5.37 7.22 3.13
CA ARG A 129 5.78 8.39 3.93
C ARG A 129 6.14 8.01 5.37
N LEU A 130 5.29 7.21 6.01
CA LEU A 130 5.53 6.71 7.35
C LEU A 130 6.82 5.86 7.39
N LEU A 131 6.99 4.95 6.45
CA LEU A 131 8.22 4.15 6.34
C LEU A 131 9.45 5.05 6.18
N ALA A 132 9.40 6.06 5.29
CA ALA A 132 10.52 6.96 5.08
C ALA A 132 10.93 7.71 6.36
N VAL A 133 9.94 8.21 7.11
CA VAL A 133 10.17 9.01 8.32
C VAL A 133 10.64 8.13 9.48
N TYR A 134 9.91 7.05 9.79
CA TYR A 134 10.17 6.24 10.98
C TYR A 134 11.37 5.31 10.82
N ALA A 135 11.59 4.73 9.63
CA ALA A 135 12.78 3.93 9.36
C ALA A 135 14.02 4.79 9.06
N LYS A 136 13.85 6.11 8.91
CA LYS A 136 14.92 7.03 8.48
C LYS A 136 15.62 6.54 7.22
N ALA A 137 14.84 6.07 6.26
CA ALA A 137 15.27 5.46 5.01
C ALA A 137 14.65 6.19 3.82
N GLN A 138 15.27 6.09 2.66
CA GLN A 138 14.60 6.40 1.41
C GLN A 138 13.58 5.29 1.11
N VAL A 139 12.47 5.63 0.48
CA VAL A 139 11.51 4.64 -0.01
C VAL A 139 11.31 4.86 -1.50
N LEU A 140 11.35 3.81 -2.29
CA LEU A 140 10.97 3.82 -3.69
C LEU A 140 9.74 2.93 -3.87
N SER A 141 8.57 3.55 -3.97
CA SER A 141 7.32 2.86 -4.26
C SER A 141 7.23 2.58 -5.76
N VAL A 142 7.15 1.31 -6.13
CA VAL A 142 7.17 0.85 -7.53
C VAL A 142 5.75 0.73 -8.05
N ASP A 143 5.45 1.40 -9.16
CA ASP A 143 4.17 1.32 -9.86
C ASP A 143 4.24 0.18 -10.88
N TYR A 144 4.28 -1.04 -10.38
CA TYR A 144 4.39 -2.23 -11.22
C TYR A 144 3.10 -2.50 -12.00
N PRO A 145 3.17 -3.09 -13.20
CA PRO A 145 2.00 -3.35 -14.04
C PRO A 145 1.10 -4.40 -13.39
N LEU A 146 -0.23 -4.18 -13.49
CA LEU A 146 -1.23 -5.00 -12.82
C LEU A 146 -1.80 -6.09 -13.75
N ALA A 147 -2.32 -7.15 -13.13
CA ALA A 147 -3.16 -8.15 -13.78
C ALA A 147 -4.60 -7.59 -13.97
N PRO A 148 -5.37 -8.06 -14.95
CA PRO A 148 -5.07 -9.13 -15.92
C PRO A 148 -4.27 -8.65 -17.14
N GLU A 149 -4.03 -7.35 -17.31
CA GLU A 149 -3.34 -6.80 -18.48
C GLU A 149 -1.91 -7.31 -18.59
N THR A 150 -1.30 -7.61 -17.45
CA THR A 150 0.05 -8.18 -17.37
C THR A 150 0.00 -9.57 -16.75
N SER A 151 0.70 -10.53 -17.36
CA SER A 151 0.82 -11.86 -16.79
C SER A 151 1.62 -11.83 -15.46
N PRO A 152 1.35 -12.76 -14.52
CA PRO A 152 2.06 -12.81 -13.24
C PRO A 152 3.59 -12.90 -13.41
N MET A 153 4.08 -13.68 -14.36
CA MET A 153 5.52 -13.81 -14.62
C MET A 153 6.15 -12.49 -15.07
N LYS A 154 5.48 -11.77 -15.97
CA LYS A 154 5.96 -10.47 -16.44
C LYS A 154 5.90 -9.40 -15.35
N LEU A 155 4.90 -9.45 -14.49
CA LEU A 155 4.77 -8.57 -13.33
C LEU A 155 5.96 -8.76 -12.38
N ILE A 156 6.26 -10.01 -11.99
CA ILE A 156 7.38 -10.33 -11.12
C ILE A 156 8.71 -9.90 -11.77
N GLN A 157 8.92 -10.23 -13.05
CA GLN A 157 10.11 -9.80 -13.76
C GLN A 157 10.31 -8.29 -13.75
N THR A 158 9.22 -7.52 -13.89
CA THR A 158 9.28 -6.04 -13.80
C THR A 158 9.72 -5.58 -12.41
N CYS A 159 9.26 -6.26 -11.35
CA CYS A 159 9.65 -5.95 -9.98
C CYS A 159 11.12 -6.30 -9.70
N GLU A 160 11.62 -7.42 -10.22
CA GLU A 160 13.05 -7.79 -10.19
C GLU A 160 13.91 -6.77 -10.93
N ASP A 161 13.49 -6.38 -12.15
CA ASP A 161 14.18 -5.36 -12.94
C ASP A 161 14.26 -4.02 -12.20
N ALA A 162 13.17 -3.64 -11.49
CA ALA A 162 13.15 -2.42 -10.68
C ALA A 162 14.16 -2.47 -9.52
N LEU A 163 14.24 -3.59 -8.82
CA LEU A 163 15.24 -3.79 -7.75
C LEU A 163 16.66 -3.75 -8.31
N ALA A 164 16.91 -4.43 -9.42
CA ALA A 164 18.20 -4.42 -10.10
C ALA A 164 18.59 -3.00 -10.55
N TRP A 165 17.62 -2.25 -11.10
CA TRP A 165 17.84 -0.86 -11.50
C TRP A 165 18.22 0.03 -10.32
N VAL A 166 17.54 -0.10 -9.18
CA VAL A 166 17.89 0.62 -7.94
C VAL A 166 19.31 0.30 -7.50
N TYR A 167 19.69 -0.97 -7.53
CA TYR A 167 21.05 -1.39 -7.17
C TYR A 167 22.11 -0.80 -8.11
N GLN A 168 21.86 -0.78 -9.41
CA GLN A 168 22.75 -0.18 -10.41
C GLN A 168 22.90 1.34 -10.21
N ASN A 169 21.81 2.04 -9.85
CA ASN A 169 21.74 3.49 -9.66
C ASN A 169 22.00 3.95 -8.20
N ARG A 170 22.43 3.06 -7.31
CA ARG A 170 22.59 3.34 -5.87
C ARG A 170 23.48 4.54 -5.54
N LYS A 171 24.44 4.87 -6.40
CA LYS A 171 25.30 6.04 -6.21
C LYS A 171 24.56 7.34 -6.45
N GLN A 172 23.71 7.40 -7.47
CA GLN A 172 22.87 8.54 -7.82
C GLN A 172 21.89 8.86 -6.67
N PHE A 173 21.25 7.83 -6.11
CA PHE A 173 20.36 7.96 -4.96
C PHE A 173 21.10 8.16 -3.63
N LYS A 174 22.44 8.20 -3.61
CA LYS A 174 23.23 8.29 -2.38
C LYS A 174 22.84 7.22 -1.35
N ILE A 175 22.57 5.99 -1.81
CA ILE A 175 22.23 4.88 -0.91
C ILE A 175 23.45 4.47 -0.11
N LEU A 176 23.26 4.19 1.18
CA LEU A 176 24.29 3.60 2.02
C LEU A 176 24.71 2.23 1.46
N LYS A 177 26.04 1.97 1.47
CA LYS A 177 26.59 0.72 0.94
C LYS A 177 25.90 -0.49 1.58
N ASN A 178 25.42 -1.41 0.72
CA ASN A 178 24.75 -2.65 1.13
C ASN A 178 23.51 -2.45 2.04
N ARG A 179 22.78 -1.35 1.88
CA ARG A 179 21.58 -1.03 2.67
C ARG A 179 20.39 -0.81 1.75
N ILE A 180 20.08 -1.80 0.93
CA ILE A 180 18.84 -1.90 0.15
C ILE A 180 18.04 -3.07 0.71
N SER A 181 16.77 -2.84 0.98
CA SER A 181 15.80 -3.85 1.41
C SER A 181 14.54 -3.73 0.56
N VAL A 182 13.77 -4.80 0.52
CA VAL A 182 12.45 -4.84 -0.09
C VAL A 182 11.39 -4.89 0.99
N ALA A 183 10.23 -4.34 0.71
CA ALA A 183 9.06 -4.38 1.60
C ALA A 183 7.78 -4.29 0.76
N GLY A 184 6.69 -4.75 1.33
CA GLY A 184 5.37 -4.66 0.72
C GLY A 184 4.31 -5.30 1.61
N ASP A 185 3.06 -5.02 1.33
CA ASP A 185 1.92 -5.61 2.00
C ASP A 185 1.19 -6.59 1.09
N SER A 186 0.61 -7.66 1.64
CA SER A 186 -0.22 -8.62 0.89
C SER A 186 0.47 -9.13 -0.38
N ALA A 187 -0.07 -8.84 -1.57
CA ALA A 187 0.56 -9.15 -2.86
C ALA A 187 1.98 -8.56 -2.99
N GLY A 188 2.19 -7.34 -2.49
CA GLY A 188 3.52 -6.71 -2.44
C GLY A 188 4.48 -7.43 -1.50
N GLY A 189 3.98 -7.97 -0.39
CA GLY A 189 4.74 -8.86 0.50
C GLY A 189 5.16 -10.15 -0.21
N ASN A 190 4.28 -10.74 -1.03
CA ASN A 190 4.59 -11.90 -1.86
C ASN A 190 5.68 -11.56 -2.90
N ILE A 191 5.53 -10.42 -3.61
CA ILE A 191 6.58 -9.93 -4.52
C ILE A 191 7.91 -9.79 -3.78
N SER A 192 7.92 -9.15 -2.61
CA SER A 192 9.14 -8.92 -1.81
C SER A 192 9.84 -10.22 -1.38
N ALA A 193 9.11 -11.32 -1.28
CA ALA A 193 9.68 -12.62 -0.94
C ALA A 193 10.26 -13.38 -2.15
N VAL A 194 9.94 -12.96 -3.36
CA VAL A 194 10.33 -13.65 -4.61
C VAL A 194 11.50 -12.93 -5.30
N VAL A 195 11.57 -11.59 -5.21
CA VAL A 195 12.57 -10.76 -5.91
C VAL A 195 13.94 -10.71 -5.23
#